data_4d2091fabf2134727e2cd47e9f8d84f1
#
_entry.id   4d2091fabf2134727e2cd47e9f8d84f1
#
_cell.length_a   1.000
_cell.length_b   1.000
_cell.length_c   1.000
_cell.angle_alpha   90.00
_cell.angle_beta   90.00
_cell.angle_gamma   90.00
#
_symmetry.space_group_name_H-M   'P 1'
#
loop_
_entity.id
_entity.type
_entity.pdbx_description
1 polymer ?
#
loop_
_entity_poly.entity_id
_entity_poly.type
_entity_poly.pdbx_seq_one_letter_code
_entity_poly.pdbx_strand_id
1 'polypeptide(L)'
;AITATIQKEQNLIIRHEDVPALLVAGIAGSGKTSVLLQRIAYLFYRNRGSLDPRHVFLISPNPVFAKYIENVLPDLGERNPETITYHDLCARLLPAGRNPQDKESPLELLWKIDRAVEGLRFELADLRDIKFYGVRLVSAGAIMQLMQKYPNVPAGPHLVTLVREELFNRLDARLKQMAATEAVQDELLCLSLDEQVRLFNAPYDPQTEQEARDCALTYLQERFSGAVLAIERDEWLRIDRIGMRLLGVENLPVSAWLYLNMAVTGLGNPDARYVMIDEVQDYTPDQLAVMARFFRRAHFMLLGDPHQA
;
A
#
# COMPACT_ATOMS: atom_id res chain seq x y z
N ALA A 1 -22.22 -18.21 23.04
CA ALA A 1 -21.28 -18.60 24.09
C ALA A 1 -20.08 -19.30 23.48
N ILE A 2 -19.07 -18.55 23.03
CA ILE A 2 -17.80 -19.06 22.47
C ILE A 2 -16.84 -19.55 23.57
N THR A 3 -17.22 -19.42 24.81
CA THR A 3 -16.46 -19.87 25.98
C THR A 3 -16.56 -21.35 26.28
N ALA A 4 -17.22 -22.14 25.42
CA ALA A 4 -17.34 -23.57 25.61
C ALA A 4 -16.05 -24.28 25.23
N THR A 5 -15.37 -24.76 26.21
CA THR A 5 -14.35 -25.83 26.21
C THR A 5 -13.35 -25.77 25.02
N ILE A 6 -12.37 -24.87 25.12
CA ILE A 6 -11.18 -24.93 24.28
C ILE A 6 -10.49 -26.26 24.56
N GLN A 7 -10.37 -27.10 23.53
CA GLN A 7 -9.65 -28.37 23.63
C GLN A 7 -8.16 -28.10 23.85
N LYS A 8 -7.46 -29.04 24.46
CA LYS A 8 -6.02 -28.90 24.75
C LYS A 8 -5.19 -28.56 23.50
N GLU A 9 -5.51 -29.16 22.38
CA GLU A 9 -4.84 -28.91 21.09
C GLU A 9 -5.08 -27.48 20.58
N GLN A 10 -6.31 -26.98 20.70
CA GLN A 10 -6.64 -25.61 20.35
C GLN A 10 -5.87 -24.60 21.21
N ASN A 11 -5.72 -24.89 22.52
CA ASN A 11 -4.97 -24.03 23.43
C ASN A 11 -3.47 -23.97 23.08
N LEU A 12 -2.89 -25.06 22.59
CA LEU A 12 -1.52 -25.06 22.09
C LEU A 12 -1.34 -24.13 20.90
N ILE A 13 -2.31 -24.12 19.97
CA ILE A 13 -2.29 -23.22 18.81
C ILE A 13 -2.46 -21.75 19.26
N ILE A 14 -3.43 -21.48 20.13
CA ILE A 14 -3.73 -20.13 20.62
C ILE A 14 -2.50 -19.48 21.27
N ARG A 15 -1.73 -20.27 22.05
CA ARG A 15 -0.56 -19.82 22.79
C ARG A 15 0.78 -20.13 22.12
N HIS A 16 0.76 -20.59 20.89
CA HIS A 16 1.99 -20.93 20.17
C HIS A 16 2.95 -19.73 20.13
N GLU A 17 4.24 -20.00 20.23
CA GLU A 17 5.29 -18.99 20.11
C GLU A 17 5.26 -18.33 18.73
N ASP A 18 5.86 -17.13 18.63
CA ASP A 18 5.97 -16.42 17.35
C ASP A 18 6.94 -17.18 16.43
N VAL A 19 6.40 -17.63 15.31
CA VAL A 19 7.14 -18.28 14.21
C VAL A 19 6.87 -17.51 12.92
N PRO A 20 7.73 -17.59 11.90
CA PRO A 20 7.51 -16.91 10.63
C PRO A 20 6.17 -17.25 9.99
N ALA A 21 5.77 -18.53 10.02
CA ALA A 21 4.49 -19.00 9.54
C ALA A 21 3.99 -20.19 10.38
N LEU A 22 2.74 -20.12 10.82
CA LEU A 22 2.03 -21.18 11.53
C LEU A 22 0.86 -21.65 10.66
N LEU A 23 0.91 -22.90 10.22
CA LEU A 23 -0.18 -23.53 9.45
C LEU A 23 -1.09 -24.30 10.39
N VAL A 24 -2.38 -23.96 10.36
CA VAL A 24 -3.44 -24.62 11.13
C VAL A 24 -4.39 -25.31 10.17
N ALA A 25 -4.29 -26.63 10.10
CA ALA A 25 -5.15 -27.47 9.27
C ALA A 25 -6.31 -28.04 10.10
N GLY A 26 -7.51 -28.02 9.54
CA GLY A 26 -8.68 -28.61 10.18
C GLY A 26 -9.87 -28.65 9.22
N ILE A 27 -10.68 -29.69 9.35
CA ILE A 27 -11.91 -29.85 8.56
C ILE A 27 -12.94 -28.76 8.89
N ALA A 28 -13.93 -28.60 8.03
CA ALA A 28 -15.05 -27.70 8.30
C ALA A 28 -15.70 -28.04 9.67
N GLY A 29 -16.02 -27.02 10.47
CA GLY A 29 -16.60 -27.19 11.79
C GLY A 29 -15.63 -27.58 12.92
N SER A 30 -14.32 -27.72 12.65
CA SER A 30 -13.31 -28.05 13.68
C SER A 30 -13.00 -26.89 14.65
N GLY A 31 -13.65 -25.76 14.51
CA GLY A 31 -13.44 -24.60 15.39
C GLY A 31 -12.28 -23.69 14.97
N LYS A 32 -11.78 -23.78 13.74
CA LYS A 32 -10.70 -22.90 13.22
C LYS A 32 -10.94 -21.42 13.50
N THR A 33 -12.15 -20.94 13.20
CA THR A 33 -12.54 -19.55 13.44
C THR A 33 -12.47 -19.17 14.93
N SER A 34 -12.91 -20.06 15.82
CA SER A 34 -12.83 -19.82 17.25
C SER A 34 -11.36 -19.75 17.72
N VAL A 35 -10.52 -20.65 17.22
CA VAL A 35 -9.07 -20.64 17.51
C VAL A 35 -8.41 -19.36 17.01
N LEU A 36 -8.77 -18.91 15.80
CA LEU A 36 -8.28 -17.65 15.22
C LEU A 36 -8.61 -16.46 16.12
N LEU A 37 -9.87 -16.32 16.52
CA LEU A 37 -10.31 -15.21 17.38
C LEU A 37 -9.64 -15.23 18.75
N GLN A 38 -9.54 -16.39 19.36
CA GLN A 38 -8.86 -16.58 20.63
C GLN A 38 -7.34 -16.30 20.52
N ARG A 39 -6.72 -16.63 19.38
CA ARG A 39 -5.32 -16.30 19.10
C ARG A 39 -5.13 -14.79 19.00
N ILE A 40 -5.99 -14.09 18.27
CA ILE A 40 -5.93 -12.62 18.14
C ILE A 40 -6.09 -11.98 19.52
N ALA A 41 -7.10 -12.39 20.31
CA ALA A 41 -7.30 -11.89 21.65
C ALA A 41 -6.09 -12.16 22.56
N TYR A 42 -5.52 -13.35 22.50
CA TYR A 42 -4.30 -13.70 23.24
C TYR A 42 -3.10 -12.82 22.85
N LEU A 43 -2.90 -12.55 21.56
CA LEU A 43 -1.80 -11.70 21.09
C LEU A 43 -1.96 -10.26 21.58
N PHE A 44 -3.15 -9.70 21.55
CA PHE A 44 -3.42 -8.37 22.10
C PHE A 44 -3.23 -8.34 23.62
N TYR A 45 -3.70 -9.34 24.32
CA TYR A 45 -3.51 -9.45 25.77
C TYR A 45 -2.03 -9.57 26.14
N ARG A 46 -1.29 -10.50 25.49
CA ARG A 46 0.14 -10.73 25.75
C ARG A 46 1.01 -9.49 25.46
N ASN A 47 0.66 -8.75 24.42
CA ASN A 47 1.42 -7.60 23.96
C ASN A 47 0.72 -6.27 24.30
N ARG A 48 -0.03 -6.23 25.38
CA ARG A 48 -0.73 -5.02 25.86
C ARG A 48 0.23 -3.85 26.00
N GLY A 49 -0.10 -2.71 25.36
CA GLY A 49 0.72 -1.50 25.35
C GLY A 49 1.83 -1.46 24.29
N SER A 50 2.11 -2.58 23.58
CA SER A 50 3.13 -2.62 22.53
C SER A 50 2.61 -3.05 21.16
N LEU A 51 1.44 -3.68 21.08
CA LEU A 51 0.81 -4.11 19.83
C LEU A 51 -0.40 -3.22 19.52
N ASP A 52 -0.27 -2.44 18.44
CA ASP A 52 -1.38 -1.66 17.91
C ASP A 52 -2.28 -2.56 17.06
N PRO A 53 -3.62 -2.52 17.20
CA PRO A 53 -4.56 -3.25 16.36
C PRO A 53 -4.39 -3.01 14.86
N ARG A 54 -3.91 -1.83 14.45
CA ARG A 54 -3.60 -1.48 13.05
C ARG A 54 -2.43 -2.28 12.47
N HIS A 55 -1.65 -2.95 13.30
CA HIS A 55 -0.53 -3.80 12.90
C HIS A 55 -0.88 -5.30 12.89
N VAL A 56 -2.14 -5.63 13.09
CA VAL A 56 -2.68 -6.99 12.99
C VAL A 56 -3.71 -7.04 11.88
N PHE A 57 -3.51 -7.90 10.91
CA PHE A 57 -4.33 -8.04 9.72
C PHE A 57 -5.03 -9.41 9.71
N LEU A 58 -6.29 -9.39 9.35
CA LEU A 58 -7.07 -10.59 9.04
C LEU A 58 -7.49 -10.52 7.57
N ILE A 59 -7.06 -11.49 6.78
CA ILE A 59 -7.41 -11.64 5.38
C ILE A 59 -8.37 -12.81 5.25
N SER A 60 -9.57 -12.52 4.77
CA SER A 60 -10.62 -13.51 4.58
C SER A 60 -11.27 -13.34 3.19
N PRO A 61 -11.64 -14.44 2.51
CA PRO A 61 -12.35 -14.34 1.23
C PRO A 61 -13.78 -13.81 1.41
N ASN A 62 -14.33 -13.88 2.62
CA ASN A 62 -15.72 -13.51 2.91
C ASN A 62 -15.81 -12.19 3.69
N PRO A 63 -16.33 -11.10 3.08
CA PRO A 63 -16.50 -9.82 3.76
C PRO A 63 -17.52 -9.86 4.92
N VAL A 64 -18.44 -10.81 4.93
CA VAL A 64 -19.39 -11.00 6.05
C VAL A 64 -18.66 -11.44 7.32
N PHE A 65 -17.54 -12.14 7.16
CA PHE A 65 -16.69 -12.57 8.26
C PHE A 65 -16.10 -11.37 9.03
N ALA A 66 -15.78 -10.28 8.35
CA ALA A 66 -15.33 -9.04 8.99
C ALA A 66 -16.32 -8.53 10.03
N LYS A 67 -17.61 -8.48 9.67
CA LYS A 67 -18.68 -8.05 10.59
C LYS A 67 -18.84 -8.96 11.79
N TYR A 68 -18.66 -10.26 11.60
CA TYR A 68 -18.67 -11.21 12.69
C TYR A 68 -17.55 -10.95 13.69
N ILE A 69 -16.33 -10.76 13.20
CA ILE A 69 -15.16 -10.43 14.02
C ILE A 69 -15.35 -9.13 14.81
N GLU A 70 -15.86 -8.10 14.14
CA GLU A 70 -16.13 -6.78 14.75
C GLU A 70 -17.05 -6.85 15.97
N ASN A 71 -17.93 -7.84 16.01
CA ASN A 71 -18.85 -8.04 17.14
C ASN A 71 -18.26 -8.94 18.24
N VAL A 72 -17.43 -9.91 17.88
CA VAL A 72 -16.97 -10.96 18.82
C VAL A 72 -15.73 -10.54 19.60
N LEU A 73 -14.76 -9.86 18.98
CA LEU A 73 -13.53 -9.47 19.68
C LEU A 73 -13.77 -8.47 20.82
N PRO A 74 -14.67 -7.46 20.69
CA PRO A 74 -15.03 -6.60 21.81
C PRO A 74 -15.66 -7.38 23.00
N ASP A 75 -16.42 -8.45 22.72
CA ASP A 75 -16.94 -9.34 23.77
C ASP A 75 -15.84 -10.09 24.53
N LEU A 76 -14.67 -10.26 23.90
CA LEU A 76 -13.47 -10.78 24.53
C LEU A 76 -12.61 -9.70 25.21
N GLY A 77 -13.07 -8.44 25.20
CA GLY A 77 -12.40 -7.30 25.83
C GLY A 77 -11.23 -6.73 25.03
N GLU A 78 -11.15 -7.06 23.73
CA GLU A 78 -10.05 -6.65 22.85
C GLU A 78 -10.52 -5.79 21.67
N ARG A 79 -9.58 -5.05 21.07
CA ARG A 79 -9.84 -4.24 19.88
C ARG A 79 -9.86 -5.10 18.63
N ASN A 80 -10.49 -4.58 17.58
CA ASN A 80 -10.54 -5.24 16.28
C ASN A 80 -9.23 -5.04 15.49
N PRO A 81 -8.71 -6.11 14.85
CA PRO A 81 -7.65 -5.99 13.86
C PRO A 81 -8.17 -5.35 12.56
N GLU A 82 -7.24 -5.00 11.67
CA GLU A 82 -7.58 -4.63 10.30
C GLU A 82 -8.07 -5.86 9.53
N THR A 83 -9.32 -5.85 9.10
CA THR A 83 -9.92 -6.93 8.31
C THR A 83 -10.09 -6.50 6.87
N ILE A 84 -9.54 -7.28 5.94
CA ILE A 84 -9.55 -6.95 4.51
C ILE A 84 -9.67 -8.24 3.67
N THR A 85 -10.30 -8.13 2.51
CA THR A 85 -10.23 -9.15 1.47
C THR A 85 -8.95 -8.98 0.63
N TYR A 86 -8.48 -10.05 -0.02
CA TYR A 86 -7.38 -9.93 -0.98
C TYR A 86 -7.73 -8.99 -2.14
N HIS A 87 -8.98 -9.06 -2.62
CA HIS A 87 -9.47 -8.16 -3.66
C HIS A 87 -9.36 -6.68 -3.26
N ASP A 88 -9.78 -6.33 -2.04
CA ASP A 88 -9.72 -4.95 -1.55
C ASP A 88 -8.27 -4.51 -1.31
N LEU A 89 -7.39 -5.41 -0.87
CA LEU A 89 -5.96 -5.15 -0.78
C LEU A 89 -5.39 -4.79 -2.16
N CYS A 90 -5.68 -5.62 -3.18
CA CYS A 90 -5.25 -5.34 -4.55
C CYS A 90 -5.81 -4.01 -5.07
N ALA A 91 -7.09 -3.73 -4.84
CA ALA A 91 -7.73 -2.49 -5.28
C ALA A 91 -7.08 -1.23 -4.69
N ARG A 92 -6.60 -1.31 -3.44
CA ARG A 92 -5.87 -0.20 -2.80
C ARG A 92 -4.47 0.02 -3.36
N LEU A 93 -3.83 -1.03 -3.88
CA LEU A 93 -2.44 -1.00 -4.33
C LEU A 93 -2.29 -0.78 -5.85
N LEU A 94 -3.33 -1.08 -6.63
CA LEU A 94 -3.33 -0.91 -8.07
C LEU A 94 -3.53 0.57 -8.48
N PRO A 95 -3.00 0.97 -9.63
CA PRO A 95 -3.30 2.29 -10.19
C PRO A 95 -4.79 2.45 -10.50
N ALA A 96 -5.26 3.69 -10.47
CA ALA A 96 -6.65 4.02 -10.78
C ALA A 96 -7.09 3.45 -12.14
N GLY A 97 -8.27 2.82 -12.17
CA GLY A 97 -8.84 2.24 -13.37
C GLY A 97 -8.38 0.83 -13.72
N ARG A 98 -7.43 0.26 -12.99
CA ARG A 98 -7.05 -1.15 -13.17
C ARG A 98 -8.00 -2.05 -12.37
N ASN A 99 -8.57 -3.07 -13.05
CA ASN A 99 -9.44 -4.04 -12.40
C ASN A 99 -8.60 -4.96 -11.48
N PRO A 100 -8.95 -5.09 -10.19
CA PRO A 100 -8.28 -6.03 -9.30
C PRO A 100 -8.62 -7.51 -9.57
N GLN A 101 -9.64 -7.79 -10.37
CA GLN A 101 -9.97 -9.15 -10.81
C GLN A 101 -9.22 -9.47 -12.10
N ASP A 102 -8.39 -10.50 -12.05
CA ASP A 102 -7.59 -10.95 -13.18
C ASP A 102 -7.32 -12.45 -13.08
N LYS A 103 -6.70 -12.96 -14.14
CA LYS A 103 -6.30 -14.37 -14.23
C LYS A 103 -5.18 -14.67 -13.25
N GLU A 104 -5.13 -15.92 -12.79
CA GLU A 104 -4.03 -16.47 -12.01
C GLU A 104 -2.69 -16.28 -12.75
N SER A 105 -1.66 -15.89 -12.02
CA SER A 105 -0.29 -15.84 -12.53
C SER A 105 0.43 -17.15 -12.25
N PRO A 106 1.16 -17.71 -13.21
CA PRO A 106 2.07 -18.79 -12.91
C PRO A 106 3.13 -18.33 -11.89
N LEU A 107 3.42 -19.16 -10.89
CA LEU A 107 4.43 -18.85 -9.87
C LEU A 107 5.82 -18.64 -10.50
N GLU A 108 6.11 -19.32 -11.61
CA GLU A 108 7.32 -19.15 -12.39
C GLU A 108 7.51 -17.73 -12.93
N LEU A 109 6.41 -17.00 -13.18
CA LEU A 109 6.47 -15.60 -13.60
C LEU A 109 7.02 -14.72 -12.46
N LEU A 110 6.61 -14.98 -11.23
CA LEU A 110 7.11 -14.27 -10.05
C LEU A 110 8.61 -14.55 -9.84
N TRP A 111 9.03 -15.78 -10.01
CA TRP A 111 10.48 -16.13 -9.94
C TRP A 111 11.30 -15.49 -11.06
N LYS A 112 10.72 -15.34 -12.25
CA LYS A 112 11.38 -14.57 -13.33
C LYS A 112 11.53 -13.11 -12.97
N ILE A 113 10.55 -12.52 -12.28
CA ILE A 113 10.63 -11.14 -11.77
C ILE A 113 11.81 -11.02 -10.81
N ASP A 114 11.95 -11.90 -9.82
CA ASP A 114 13.06 -11.84 -8.86
C ASP A 114 14.43 -11.82 -9.53
N ARG A 115 14.62 -12.65 -10.57
CA ARG A 115 15.87 -12.70 -11.33
C ARG A 115 16.07 -11.46 -12.21
N ALA A 116 15.00 -10.98 -12.84
CA ALA A 116 15.09 -9.88 -13.79
C ALA A 116 15.39 -8.54 -13.09
N VAL A 117 14.89 -8.33 -11.87
CA VAL A 117 15.14 -7.10 -11.13
C VAL A 117 16.57 -6.98 -10.56
N GLU A 118 17.30 -8.09 -10.41
CA GLU A 118 18.71 -8.06 -9.98
C GLU A 118 19.60 -7.26 -10.95
N GLY A 119 19.28 -7.29 -12.24
CA GLY A 119 19.99 -6.56 -13.29
C GLY A 119 19.27 -5.31 -13.79
N LEU A 120 18.24 -4.85 -13.08
CA LEU A 120 17.42 -3.73 -13.52
C LEU A 120 18.26 -2.46 -13.67
N ARG A 121 18.04 -1.77 -14.79
CA ARG A 121 18.45 -0.37 -15.01
C ARG A 121 17.25 0.40 -15.51
N PHE A 122 16.99 1.56 -14.93
CA PHE A 122 15.93 2.41 -15.40
C PHE A 122 16.29 3.10 -16.70
N GLU A 123 15.33 3.14 -17.60
CA GLU A 123 15.40 3.86 -18.87
C GLU A 123 14.41 5.03 -18.84
N LEU A 124 14.63 6.04 -19.68
CA LEU A 124 13.72 7.18 -19.77
C LEU A 124 12.27 6.76 -20.08
N ALA A 125 12.09 5.71 -20.87
CA ALA A 125 10.78 5.17 -21.22
C ALA A 125 10.04 4.53 -20.04
N ASP A 126 10.76 4.14 -18.96
CA ASP A 126 10.17 3.60 -17.72
C ASP A 126 9.54 4.69 -16.84
N LEU A 127 9.78 5.97 -17.19
CA LEU A 127 9.35 7.11 -16.41
C LEU A 127 8.23 7.85 -17.13
N ARG A 128 7.40 8.54 -16.35
CA ARG A 128 6.39 9.47 -16.89
C ARG A 128 6.47 10.82 -16.19
N ASP A 129 6.02 11.84 -16.92
CA ASP A 129 5.85 13.17 -16.35
C ASP A 129 4.86 13.15 -15.19
N ILE A 130 5.13 13.92 -14.15
CA ILE A 130 4.15 14.26 -13.12
C ILE A 130 3.40 15.46 -13.65
N LYS A 131 2.17 15.23 -14.14
CA LYS A 131 1.34 16.21 -14.82
C LYS A 131 -0.07 16.18 -14.25
N PHE A 132 -0.57 17.34 -13.84
CA PHE A 132 -1.92 17.52 -13.31
C PHE A 132 -2.56 18.77 -13.93
N TYR A 133 -3.82 18.69 -14.27
CA TYR A 133 -4.59 19.80 -14.86
C TYR A 133 -3.92 20.45 -16.06
N GLY A 134 -3.25 19.67 -16.91
CA GLY A 134 -2.50 20.18 -18.04
C GLY A 134 -1.12 20.77 -17.72
N VAL A 135 -0.80 20.96 -16.43
CA VAL A 135 0.49 21.51 -15.98
C VAL A 135 1.48 20.39 -15.72
N ARG A 136 2.64 20.43 -16.38
CA ARG A 136 3.76 19.54 -16.11
C ARG A 136 4.56 20.08 -14.94
N LEU A 137 4.47 19.40 -13.79
CA LEU A 137 5.16 19.76 -12.56
C LEU A 137 6.61 19.25 -12.56
N VAL A 138 6.81 17.98 -12.95
CA VAL A 138 8.14 17.39 -13.11
C VAL A 138 8.14 16.53 -14.37
N SER A 139 9.15 16.69 -15.22
CA SER A 139 9.30 15.88 -16.43
C SER A 139 10.02 14.56 -16.17
N ALA A 140 9.75 13.53 -16.98
CA ALA A 140 10.45 12.24 -16.96
C ALA A 140 11.98 12.43 -17.13
N GLY A 141 12.40 13.38 -17.98
CA GLY A 141 13.82 13.74 -18.12
C GLY A 141 14.43 14.29 -16.85
N ALA A 142 13.69 15.12 -16.10
CA ALA A 142 14.14 15.63 -14.81
C ALA A 142 14.23 14.50 -13.75
N ILE A 143 13.32 13.53 -13.77
CA ILE A 143 13.36 12.36 -12.89
C ILE A 143 14.61 11.52 -13.21
N MET A 144 14.90 11.30 -14.49
CA MET A 144 16.11 10.59 -14.90
C MET A 144 17.39 11.29 -14.42
N GLN A 145 17.43 12.62 -14.48
CA GLN A 145 18.55 13.40 -13.94
C GLN A 145 18.71 13.23 -12.43
N LEU A 146 17.61 13.10 -11.66
CA LEU A 146 17.66 12.82 -10.23
C LEU A 146 18.27 11.44 -9.97
N MET A 147 17.90 10.42 -10.74
CA MET A 147 18.49 9.07 -10.62
C MET A 147 19.99 9.08 -10.89
N GLN A 148 20.45 9.89 -11.87
CA GLN A 148 21.85 10.02 -12.22
C GLN A 148 22.73 10.65 -11.11
N LYS A 149 22.14 11.29 -10.12
CA LYS A 149 22.86 11.74 -8.91
C LYS A 149 23.40 10.58 -8.07
N TYR A 150 22.84 9.40 -8.24
CA TYR A 150 23.12 8.20 -7.42
C TYR A 150 23.70 7.05 -8.28
N PRO A 151 24.83 7.25 -8.97
CA PRO A 151 25.33 6.28 -9.97
C PRO A 151 25.73 4.93 -9.36
N ASN A 152 26.04 4.91 -8.07
CA ASN A 152 26.47 3.71 -7.34
C ASN A 152 25.32 3.00 -6.60
N VAL A 153 24.09 3.54 -6.67
CA VAL A 153 22.93 2.91 -6.07
C VAL A 153 22.22 2.08 -7.15
N PRO A 154 22.09 0.76 -6.97
CA PRO A 154 21.41 -0.08 -7.95
C PRO A 154 19.94 0.30 -8.06
N ALA A 155 19.36 0.09 -9.24
CA ALA A 155 17.93 0.28 -9.46
C ALA A 155 17.14 -0.66 -8.54
N GLY A 156 16.20 -0.09 -7.80
CA GLY A 156 15.39 -0.83 -6.82
C GLY A 156 14.88 0.07 -5.71
N PRO A 157 14.38 -0.54 -4.63
CA PRO A 157 13.68 0.18 -3.55
C PRO A 157 14.46 1.35 -2.94
N HIS A 158 15.76 1.17 -2.75
CA HIS A 158 16.59 2.23 -2.15
C HIS A 158 16.72 3.45 -3.08
N LEU A 159 17.01 3.22 -4.36
CA LEU A 159 17.08 4.31 -5.35
C LEU A 159 15.74 5.01 -5.49
N VAL A 160 14.64 4.25 -5.56
CA VAL A 160 13.29 4.82 -5.66
C VAL A 160 12.96 5.69 -4.45
N THR A 161 13.35 5.28 -3.24
CA THR A 161 13.17 6.10 -2.03
C THR A 161 13.92 7.42 -2.10
N LEU A 162 15.19 7.39 -2.50
CA LEU A 162 16.00 8.61 -2.66
C LEU A 162 15.41 9.56 -3.71
N VAL A 163 15.00 9.01 -4.85
CA VAL A 163 14.38 9.80 -5.93
C VAL A 163 13.03 10.38 -5.47
N ARG A 164 12.23 9.62 -4.73
CA ARG A 164 10.95 10.09 -4.17
C ARG A 164 11.13 11.30 -3.26
N GLU A 165 12.12 11.28 -2.38
CA GLU A 165 12.45 12.42 -1.51
C GLU A 165 12.85 13.66 -2.33
N GLU A 166 13.69 13.49 -3.33
CA GLU A 166 14.08 14.57 -4.25
C GLU A 166 12.87 15.12 -5.06
N LEU A 167 11.93 14.25 -5.42
CA LEU A 167 10.71 14.66 -6.13
C LEU A 167 9.81 15.54 -5.27
N PHE A 168 9.67 15.25 -3.98
CA PHE A 168 8.95 16.13 -3.06
C PHE A 168 9.59 17.50 -2.96
N ASN A 169 10.92 17.56 -2.82
CA ASN A 169 11.66 18.82 -2.79
C ASN A 169 11.47 19.60 -4.11
N ARG A 170 11.50 18.91 -5.24
CA ARG A 170 11.33 19.52 -6.56
C ARG A 170 9.91 20.02 -6.80
N LEU A 171 8.91 19.27 -6.34
CA LEU A 171 7.51 19.69 -6.38
C LEU A 171 7.30 20.96 -5.54
N ASP A 172 7.80 20.99 -4.31
CA ASP A 172 7.69 22.14 -3.41
C ASP A 172 8.34 23.39 -4.04
N ALA A 173 9.56 23.27 -4.56
CA ALA A 173 10.24 24.36 -5.25
C ALA A 173 9.45 24.83 -6.48
N ARG A 174 8.84 23.92 -7.24
CA ARG A 174 8.00 24.25 -8.41
C ARG A 174 6.75 25.01 -8.00
N LEU A 175 6.05 24.58 -6.96
CA LEU A 175 4.86 25.25 -6.45
C LEU A 175 5.19 26.65 -5.91
N LYS A 176 6.30 26.82 -5.19
CA LYS A 176 6.78 28.13 -4.73
C LYS A 176 7.09 29.06 -5.89
N GLN A 177 7.71 28.54 -6.94
CA GLN A 177 7.98 29.32 -8.16
C GLN A 177 6.68 29.75 -8.84
N MET A 178 5.69 28.87 -8.95
CA MET A 178 4.37 29.20 -9.50
C MET A 178 3.61 30.20 -8.64
N ALA A 179 3.69 30.08 -7.31
CA ALA A 179 3.05 30.99 -6.37
C ALA A 179 3.51 32.46 -6.52
N ALA A 180 4.71 32.68 -7.04
CA ALA A 180 5.24 34.00 -7.31
C ALA A 180 4.80 34.60 -8.65
N THR A 181 4.00 33.91 -9.45
CA THR A 181 3.56 34.39 -10.78
C THR A 181 2.26 35.20 -10.68
N GLU A 182 2.12 36.21 -11.53
CA GLU A 182 0.89 37.00 -11.64
C GLU A 182 -0.32 36.13 -12.03
N ALA A 183 -0.13 35.12 -12.90
CA ALA A 183 -1.20 34.24 -13.33
C ALA A 183 -1.88 33.54 -12.18
N VAL A 184 -1.13 33.07 -11.18
CA VAL A 184 -1.70 32.40 -9.99
C VAL A 184 -2.37 33.43 -9.08
N GLN A 185 -1.81 34.62 -8.94
CA GLN A 185 -2.45 35.71 -8.18
C GLN A 185 -3.81 36.09 -8.78
N ASP A 186 -3.91 36.16 -10.10
CA ASP A 186 -5.17 36.41 -10.80
C ASP A 186 -6.18 35.28 -10.58
N GLU A 187 -5.72 34.01 -10.54
CA GLU A 187 -6.60 32.86 -10.20
C GLU A 187 -7.19 33.01 -8.79
N LEU A 188 -6.41 33.46 -7.80
CA LEU A 188 -6.89 33.69 -6.44
C LEU A 188 -7.99 34.74 -6.36
N LEU A 189 -7.85 35.81 -7.12
CA LEU A 189 -8.88 36.85 -7.21
C LEU A 189 -10.19 36.35 -7.81
N CYS A 190 -10.15 35.34 -8.64
CA CYS A 190 -11.33 34.71 -9.25
C CYS A 190 -12.04 33.66 -8.37
N LEU A 191 -11.44 33.30 -7.23
CA LEU A 191 -12.06 32.35 -6.30
C LEU A 191 -13.32 32.96 -5.66
N SER A 192 -14.35 32.14 -5.44
CA SER A 192 -15.52 32.55 -4.68
C SER A 192 -15.14 32.89 -3.22
N LEU A 193 -15.92 33.72 -2.56
CA LEU A 193 -15.68 34.10 -1.16
C LEU A 193 -15.64 32.85 -0.25
N ASP A 194 -16.51 31.88 -0.50
CA ASP A 194 -16.56 30.63 0.27
C ASP A 194 -15.27 29.82 0.10
N GLU A 195 -14.72 29.74 -1.11
CA GLU A 195 -13.43 29.09 -1.37
C GLU A 195 -12.27 29.83 -0.72
N GLN A 196 -12.24 31.16 -0.77
CA GLN A 196 -11.22 31.98 -0.11
C GLN A 196 -11.23 31.73 1.41
N VAL A 197 -12.42 31.77 2.03
CA VAL A 197 -12.57 31.54 3.48
C VAL A 197 -12.17 30.10 3.85
N ARG A 198 -12.52 29.13 3.02
CA ARG A 198 -12.14 27.73 3.23
C ARG A 198 -10.62 27.54 3.17
N LEU A 199 -9.94 28.17 2.21
CA LEU A 199 -8.50 28.03 2.00
C LEU A 199 -7.66 28.85 2.98
N PHE A 200 -8.10 30.08 3.27
CA PHE A 200 -7.28 31.08 3.96
C PHE A 200 -7.84 31.47 5.34
N ASN A 201 -8.99 30.93 5.74
CA ASN A 201 -9.76 31.31 6.93
C ASN A 201 -10.21 32.79 6.93
N ALA A 202 -10.11 33.48 5.81
CA ALA A 202 -10.51 34.87 5.62
C ALA A 202 -10.69 35.18 4.13
N PRO A 203 -11.38 36.26 3.74
CA PRO A 203 -11.34 36.76 2.38
C PRO A 203 -9.90 37.06 1.95
N TYR A 204 -9.61 36.86 0.65
CA TYR A 204 -8.29 37.10 0.10
C TYR A 204 -8.03 38.63 -0.01
N ASP A 205 -7.27 39.14 0.93
CA ASP A 205 -6.86 40.56 0.99
C ASP A 205 -5.43 40.66 1.55
N PRO A 206 -4.42 40.21 0.80
CA PRO A 206 -3.04 40.22 1.27
C PRO A 206 -2.50 41.65 1.40
N GLN A 207 -1.91 41.96 2.55
CA GLN A 207 -1.34 43.26 2.82
C GLN A 207 0.13 43.39 2.36
N THR A 208 0.76 42.24 2.13
CA THR A 208 2.16 42.15 1.69
C THR A 208 2.30 41.16 0.54
N GLU A 209 3.38 41.31 -0.23
CA GLU A 209 3.71 40.35 -1.29
C GLU A 209 3.97 38.95 -0.74
N GLN A 210 4.52 38.85 0.45
CA GLN A 210 4.75 37.57 1.10
C GLN A 210 3.44 36.87 1.48
N GLU A 211 2.47 37.59 2.03
CA GLU A 211 1.13 37.04 2.31
C GLU A 211 0.43 36.59 1.03
N ALA A 212 0.56 37.33 -0.06
CA ALA A 212 0.02 36.93 -1.35
C ALA A 212 0.65 35.62 -1.86
N ARG A 213 1.98 35.47 -1.73
CA ARG A 213 2.70 34.23 -2.09
C ARG A 213 2.31 33.07 -1.19
N ASP A 214 2.13 33.27 0.12
CA ASP A 214 1.74 32.22 1.05
C ASP A 214 0.32 31.73 0.77
N CYS A 215 -0.62 32.62 0.48
CA CYS A 215 -1.97 32.24 0.02
C CYS A 215 -1.92 31.48 -1.31
N ALA A 216 -1.12 31.94 -2.27
CA ALA A 216 -0.95 31.26 -3.55
C ALA A 216 -0.35 29.86 -3.37
N LEU A 217 0.63 29.71 -2.49
CA LEU A 217 1.22 28.41 -2.19
C LEU A 217 0.19 27.45 -1.56
N THR A 218 -0.59 27.92 -0.59
CA THR A 218 -1.69 27.14 0.03
C THR A 218 -2.69 26.65 -1.03
N TYR A 219 -3.12 27.53 -1.92
CA TYR A 219 -4.01 27.18 -3.03
C TYR A 219 -3.40 26.14 -3.96
N LEU A 220 -2.13 26.30 -4.36
CA LEU A 220 -1.44 25.37 -5.25
C LEU A 220 -1.20 24.01 -4.59
N GLN A 221 -0.88 23.96 -3.30
CA GLN A 221 -0.71 22.72 -2.56
C GLN A 221 -2.00 21.90 -2.53
N GLU A 222 -3.16 22.55 -2.35
CA GLU A 222 -4.45 21.87 -2.43
C GLU A 222 -4.77 21.44 -3.86
N ARG A 223 -4.64 22.34 -4.82
CA ARG A 223 -4.91 22.04 -6.24
C ARG A 223 -4.08 20.88 -6.77
N PHE A 224 -2.81 20.81 -6.40
CA PHE A 224 -1.88 19.78 -6.84
C PHE A 224 -1.63 18.67 -5.80
N SER A 225 -2.52 18.50 -4.84
CA SER A 225 -2.42 17.41 -3.86
C SER A 225 -2.35 16.02 -4.50
N GLY A 226 -2.97 15.84 -5.67
CA GLY A 226 -2.84 14.61 -6.47
C GLY A 226 -1.40 14.31 -6.91
N ALA A 227 -0.56 15.35 -7.10
CA ALA A 227 0.85 15.16 -7.42
C ALA A 227 1.63 14.57 -6.24
N VAL A 228 1.31 14.98 -5.01
CA VAL A 228 1.88 14.41 -3.79
C VAL A 228 1.57 12.91 -3.71
N LEU A 229 0.30 12.55 -3.90
CA LEU A 229 -0.13 11.14 -3.91
C LEU A 229 0.55 10.32 -5.03
N ALA A 230 0.70 10.90 -6.21
CA ALA A 230 1.38 10.24 -7.34
C ALA A 230 2.87 9.99 -7.03
N ILE A 231 3.53 10.91 -6.32
CA ILE A 231 4.91 10.72 -5.87
C ILE A 231 4.97 9.65 -4.78
N GLU A 232 4.10 9.70 -3.77
CA GLU A 232 4.04 8.71 -2.68
C GLU A 232 3.82 7.29 -3.19
N ARG A 233 2.99 7.14 -4.23
CA ARG A 233 2.65 5.84 -4.84
C ARG A 233 3.58 5.42 -5.96
N ASP A 234 4.64 6.16 -6.22
CA ASP A 234 5.58 5.92 -7.30
C ASP A 234 4.92 5.81 -8.69
N GLU A 235 3.81 6.53 -8.91
CA GLU A 235 3.07 6.52 -10.18
C GLU A 235 3.87 7.16 -11.34
N TRP A 236 4.97 7.82 -11.04
CA TRP A 236 5.96 8.30 -11.99
C TRP A 236 6.78 7.18 -12.63
N LEU A 237 6.75 5.94 -12.05
CA LEU A 237 7.29 4.71 -12.65
C LEU A 237 6.21 3.99 -13.45
N ARG A 238 6.60 3.53 -14.63
CA ARG A 238 5.73 2.77 -15.53
C ARG A 238 5.98 1.28 -15.35
N ILE A 239 5.40 0.70 -14.30
CA ILE A 239 5.61 -0.72 -13.94
C ILE A 239 5.23 -1.65 -15.08
N ASP A 240 4.14 -1.37 -15.83
CA ASP A 240 3.77 -2.17 -17.02
C ASP A 240 4.86 -2.14 -18.09
N ARG A 241 5.47 -0.98 -18.32
CA ARG A 241 6.57 -0.83 -19.28
C ARG A 241 7.82 -1.57 -18.84
N ILE A 242 8.17 -1.47 -17.56
CA ILE A 242 9.30 -2.21 -16.97
C ILE A 242 9.05 -3.71 -17.13
N GLY A 243 7.84 -4.18 -16.82
CA GLY A 243 7.46 -5.59 -16.96
C GLY A 243 7.54 -6.08 -18.40
N MET A 244 7.02 -5.31 -19.36
CA MET A 244 7.12 -5.64 -20.77
C MET A 244 8.59 -5.76 -21.24
N ARG A 245 9.43 -4.81 -20.81
CA ARG A 245 10.84 -4.80 -21.17
C ARG A 245 11.63 -5.94 -20.55
N LEU A 246 11.38 -6.27 -19.27
CA LEU A 246 12.14 -7.30 -18.56
C LEU A 246 11.63 -8.72 -18.85
N LEU A 247 10.33 -8.90 -19.03
CA LEU A 247 9.68 -10.21 -19.09
C LEU A 247 9.10 -10.56 -20.45
N GLY A 248 8.97 -9.58 -21.35
CA GLY A 248 8.29 -9.75 -22.64
C GLY A 248 6.78 -9.92 -22.54
N VAL A 249 6.14 -9.46 -21.45
CA VAL A 249 4.70 -9.60 -21.17
C VAL A 249 4.04 -8.23 -21.27
N GLU A 250 3.13 -8.05 -22.23
CA GLU A 250 2.44 -6.77 -22.46
C GLU A 250 1.46 -6.41 -21.32
N ASN A 251 0.71 -7.41 -20.87
CA ASN A 251 -0.28 -7.22 -19.81
C ASN A 251 0.03 -8.16 -18.66
N LEU A 252 0.70 -7.64 -17.64
CA LEU A 252 0.97 -8.40 -16.44
C LEU A 252 -0.34 -8.71 -15.70
N PRO A 253 -0.56 -9.97 -15.28
CA PRO A 253 -1.59 -10.29 -14.31
C PRO A 253 -1.42 -9.47 -13.03
N VAL A 254 -2.51 -9.26 -12.29
CA VAL A 254 -2.54 -8.38 -11.10
C VAL A 254 -1.46 -8.77 -10.09
N SER A 255 -1.38 -10.04 -9.73
CA SER A 255 -0.37 -10.50 -8.76
C SER A 255 1.06 -10.31 -9.25
N ALA A 256 1.34 -10.55 -10.53
CA ALA A 256 2.65 -10.30 -11.11
C ALA A 256 2.98 -8.79 -11.16
N TRP A 257 2.01 -7.96 -11.50
CA TRP A 257 2.17 -6.50 -11.48
C TRP A 257 2.49 -6.00 -10.07
N LEU A 258 1.73 -6.43 -9.07
CA LEU A 258 1.96 -6.06 -7.68
C LEU A 258 3.33 -6.55 -7.20
N TYR A 259 3.68 -7.79 -7.53
CA TYR A 259 4.95 -8.38 -7.16
C TYR A 259 6.14 -7.62 -7.78
N LEU A 260 6.04 -7.24 -9.06
CA LEU A 260 7.06 -6.42 -9.73
C LEU A 260 7.14 -5.03 -9.09
N ASN A 261 6.01 -4.39 -8.82
CA ASN A 261 5.98 -3.08 -8.17
C ASN A 261 6.66 -3.14 -6.79
N MET A 262 6.38 -4.17 -5.99
CA MET A 262 7.05 -4.38 -4.69
C MET A 262 8.56 -4.58 -4.85
N ALA A 263 8.99 -5.34 -5.87
CA ALA A 263 10.39 -5.59 -6.13
C ALA A 263 11.15 -4.33 -6.54
N VAL A 264 10.51 -3.45 -7.33
CA VAL A 264 11.12 -2.22 -7.86
C VAL A 264 11.06 -1.08 -6.85
N THR A 265 9.95 -0.88 -6.18
CA THR A 265 9.70 0.29 -5.31
C THR A 265 9.85 0.01 -3.82
N GLY A 266 9.84 -1.25 -3.42
CA GLY A 266 9.78 -1.63 -2.01
C GLY A 266 8.39 -1.46 -1.39
N LEU A 267 7.34 -1.27 -2.21
CA LEU A 267 5.96 -1.24 -1.73
C LEU A 267 5.70 -2.40 -0.77
N GLY A 268 5.13 -2.11 0.38
CA GLY A 268 4.80 -3.09 1.40
C GLY A 268 4.31 -2.43 2.68
N ASN A 269 3.92 -3.25 3.64
CA ASN A 269 3.58 -2.82 4.99
C ASN A 269 4.56 -3.43 6.00
N PRO A 270 5.68 -2.75 6.30
CA PRO A 270 6.68 -3.25 7.22
C PRO A 270 6.24 -3.18 8.69
N ASP A 271 5.16 -2.43 9.00
CA ASP A 271 4.65 -2.24 10.36
C ASP A 271 3.68 -3.36 10.79
N ALA A 272 3.13 -4.11 9.83
CA ALA A 272 2.32 -5.28 10.12
C ALA A 272 3.14 -6.32 10.90
N ARG A 273 2.64 -6.71 12.09
CA ARG A 273 3.30 -7.68 12.98
C ARG A 273 2.73 -9.07 12.88
N TYR A 274 1.41 -9.18 12.70
CA TYR A 274 0.70 -10.43 12.58
C TYR A 274 -0.28 -10.36 11.42
N VAL A 275 -0.27 -11.38 10.58
CA VAL A 275 -1.19 -11.53 9.45
C VAL A 275 -1.82 -12.91 9.53
N MET A 276 -3.14 -12.94 9.69
CA MET A 276 -3.94 -14.16 9.71
C MET A 276 -4.63 -14.29 8.36
N ILE A 277 -4.46 -15.43 7.69
CA ILE A 277 -5.13 -15.74 6.43
C ILE A 277 -6.08 -16.90 6.68
N ASP A 278 -7.37 -16.63 6.59
CA ASP A 278 -8.41 -17.64 6.72
C ASP A 278 -8.73 -18.26 5.36
N GLU A 279 -9.22 -19.50 5.36
CA GLU A 279 -9.53 -20.28 4.16
C GLU A 279 -8.37 -20.26 3.14
N VAL A 280 -7.16 -20.55 3.62
CA VAL A 280 -5.93 -20.43 2.81
C VAL A 280 -5.96 -21.23 1.51
N GLN A 281 -6.76 -22.30 1.44
CA GLN A 281 -6.97 -23.09 0.22
C GLN A 281 -7.70 -22.32 -0.90
N ASP A 282 -8.39 -21.23 -0.58
CA ASP A 282 -9.09 -20.40 -1.56
C ASP A 282 -8.16 -19.43 -2.31
N TYR A 283 -6.91 -19.33 -1.87
CA TYR A 283 -5.91 -18.47 -2.49
C TYR A 283 -4.95 -19.27 -3.37
N THR A 284 -4.60 -18.68 -4.50
CA THR A 284 -3.59 -19.26 -5.40
C THR A 284 -2.17 -19.00 -4.89
N PRO A 285 -1.18 -19.81 -5.28
CA PRO A 285 0.21 -19.62 -4.84
C PRO A 285 0.78 -18.24 -5.12
N ASP A 286 0.44 -17.63 -6.26
CA ASP A 286 0.87 -16.27 -6.61
C ASP A 286 0.25 -15.21 -5.69
N GLN A 287 -1.02 -15.35 -5.30
CA GLN A 287 -1.68 -14.47 -4.33
C GLN A 287 -1.02 -14.57 -2.95
N LEU A 288 -0.70 -15.78 -2.50
CA LEU A 288 0.02 -15.99 -1.24
C LEU A 288 1.43 -15.37 -1.28
N ALA A 289 2.14 -15.50 -2.41
CA ALA A 289 3.44 -14.88 -2.60
C ALA A 289 3.38 -13.34 -2.54
N VAL A 290 2.35 -12.74 -3.12
CA VAL A 290 2.10 -11.28 -3.04
C VAL A 290 1.88 -10.86 -1.59
N MET A 291 1.02 -11.55 -0.84
CA MET A 291 0.75 -11.23 0.56
C MET A 291 1.99 -11.41 1.43
N ALA A 292 2.75 -12.48 1.23
CA ALA A 292 3.99 -12.73 1.96
C ALA A 292 5.03 -11.61 1.73
N ARG A 293 5.13 -11.12 0.50
CA ARG A 293 6.05 -10.02 0.19
C ARG A 293 5.57 -8.68 0.71
N PHE A 294 4.27 -8.40 0.60
CA PHE A 294 3.68 -7.16 1.08
C PHE A 294 3.82 -6.99 2.60
N PHE A 295 3.60 -8.08 3.35
CA PHE A 295 3.73 -8.12 4.81
C PHE A 295 5.03 -8.81 5.26
N ARG A 296 6.15 -8.49 4.62
CA ARG A 296 7.41 -9.23 4.72
C ARG A 296 8.00 -9.38 6.12
N ARG A 297 7.58 -8.56 7.08
CA ARG A 297 8.06 -8.60 8.49
C ARG A 297 7.06 -9.23 9.45
N ALA A 298 5.90 -9.62 8.96
CA ALA A 298 4.85 -10.17 9.79
C ALA A 298 5.08 -11.64 10.14
N HIS A 299 4.51 -12.06 11.26
CA HIS A 299 4.27 -13.46 11.58
C HIS A 299 2.95 -13.88 10.96
N PHE A 300 2.95 -14.94 10.17
CA PHE A 300 1.77 -15.45 9.48
C PHE A 300 1.12 -16.58 10.25
N MET A 301 -0.22 -16.57 10.29
CA MET A 301 -1.04 -17.72 10.67
C MET A 301 -1.96 -18.05 9.51
N LEU A 302 -1.85 -19.24 8.98
CA LEU A 302 -2.59 -19.74 7.83
C LEU A 302 -3.58 -20.78 8.28
N LEU A 303 -4.86 -20.56 8.08
CA LEU A 303 -5.92 -21.50 8.45
C LEU A 303 -6.57 -22.04 7.20
N GLY A 304 -6.70 -23.35 7.12
CA GLY A 304 -7.29 -23.98 5.94
C GLY A 304 -7.84 -25.38 6.20
N ASP A 305 -8.58 -25.86 5.22
CA ASP A 305 -9.11 -27.21 5.18
C ASP A 305 -8.35 -28.01 4.11
N PRO A 306 -7.53 -29.00 4.51
CA PRO A 306 -6.75 -29.79 3.55
C PRO A 306 -7.59 -30.68 2.64
N HIS A 307 -8.89 -30.85 2.93
CA HIS A 307 -9.81 -31.67 2.13
C HIS A 307 -10.66 -30.87 1.14
N GLN A 308 -10.51 -29.53 1.13
CA GLN A 308 -11.22 -28.63 0.20
C GLN A 308 -10.30 -28.06 -0.89
N ALA A 309 -9.04 -28.47 -0.93
CA ALA A 309 -8.05 -28.03 -1.92
C ALA A 309 -8.07 -28.85 -3.19
#